data_cf6ffca40f231e30a3eceaae0166633c
#
_entry.id   cf6ffca40f231e30a3eceaae0166633c
#
_cell.length_a   1.000
_cell.length_b   1.000
_cell.length_c   1.000
_cell.angle_alpha   90.00
_cell.angle_beta   90.00
_cell.angle_gamma   90.00
#
_symmetry.space_group_name_H-M   'P 1'
#
loop_
_entity.id
_entity.type
_entity.pdbx_description
1 polymer ?
#
loop_
_entity_poly.entity_id
_entity_poly.type
_entity_poly.pdbx_seq_one_letter_code
_entity_poly.pdbx_strand_id
1 'polypeptide(L)'
;MISRNFKRYHLAALPALTMLCQLAFAQAPAVHGDSTMREYESAGGSPLANVPMRQDINPLAPKMTEAEFDKAKRIFFERCAGCHGVLRKGATGKALTQDITLEKGLEYLKVFIKYGSPGGMPNWGTSGVLTDEEVDLMARYIQQTPPAPPEFGLKEMEASWKVIVPVDKRPKKKMNNLNLENLFSVTLRDAGEIALID
;
A
#
# COMPACT_ATOMS: atom_id res chain seq x y z
N MET A 1 -3.67 -65.52 -52.71
CA MET A 1 -3.40 -65.91 -51.31
C MET A 1 -2.21 -65.08 -50.82
N ILE A 2 -2.47 -64.03 -50.10
CA ILE A 2 -1.44 -63.15 -49.55
C ILE A 2 -1.51 -63.27 -48.03
N SER A 3 -0.51 -63.93 -47.45
CA SER A 3 -0.36 -64.06 -45.99
C SER A 3 0.24 -62.78 -45.44
N ARG A 4 -0.48 -62.09 -44.58
CA ARG A 4 0.03 -60.95 -43.82
C ARG A 4 0.50 -61.40 -42.43
N ASN A 5 1.82 -61.45 -42.21
CA ASN A 5 2.42 -61.67 -40.92
C ASN A 5 2.25 -60.42 -40.06
N PHE A 6 1.43 -60.47 -39.00
CA PHE A 6 1.35 -59.45 -37.98
C PHE A 6 2.45 -59.67 -36.92
N LYS A 7 3.49 -58.83 -36.89
CA LYS A 7 4.44 -58.80 -35.81
C LYS A 7 3.78 -58.17 -34.59
N ARG A 8 3.63 -58.94 -33.52
CA ARG A 8 3.22 -58.44 -32.20
C ARG A 8 4.39 -57.67 -31.60
N TYR A 9 4.23 -56.38 -31.39
CA TYR A 9 5.13 -55.58 -30.56
C TYR A 9 4.69 -55.71 -29.11
N HIS A 10 5.57 -56.24 -28.26
CA HIS A 10 5.39 -56.24 -26.81
C HIS A 10 5.62 -54.79 -26.36
N LEU A 11 4.57 -54.09 -25.90
CA LEU A 11 4.73 -52.86 -25.16
C LEU A 11 5.31 -53.20 -23.79
N ALA A 12 6.56 -52.88 -23.58
CA ALA A 12 7.15 -52.83 -22.26
C ALA A 12 6.48 -51.66 -21.48
N ALA A 13 5.81 -51.99 -20.39
CA ALA A 13 5.26 -51.00 -19.48
C ALA A 13 6.42 -50.25 -18.79
N LEU A 14 6.60 -49.00 -19.14
CA LEU A 14 7.41 -48.06 -18.35
C LEU A 14 6.66 -47.73 -17.07
N PRO A 15 7.29 -47.81 -15.91
CA PRO A 15 6.69 -47.32 -14.68
C PRO A 15 6.56 -45.76 -14.80
N ALA A 16 5.34 -45.31 -14.65
CA ALA A 16 5.04 -43.90 -14.54
C ALA A 16 5.72 -43.35 -13.28
N LEU A 17 6.84 -42.67 -13.48
CA LEU A 17 7.49 -41.87 -12.46
C LEU A 17 6.59 -40.62 -12.23
N THR A 18 5.67 -40.72 -11.28
CA THR A 18 4.91 -39.60 -10.80
C THR A 18 5.88 -38.66 -10.07
N MET A 19 6.46 -37.74 -10.84
CA MET A 19 7.20 -36.61 -10.31
C MET A 19 6.15 -35.71 -9.68
N LEU A 20 5.93 -35.84 -8.36
CA LEU A 20 5.22 -34.86 -7.54
C LEU A 20 6.01 -33.55 -7.64
N CYS A 21 5.60 -32.71 -8.55
CA CYS A 21 5.99 -31.32 -8.55
C CYS A 21 5.32 -30.66 -7.33
N GLN A 22 5.98 -30.76 -6.18
CA GLN A 22 5.64 -29.94 -5.03
C GLN A 22 5.98 -28.50 -5.44
N LEU A 23 4.96 -27.79 -5.92
CA LEU A 23 4.98 -26.34 -5.99
C LEU A 23 5.11 -25.87 -4.53
N ALA A 24 6.34 -25.68 -4.10
CA ALA A 24 6.62 -24.87 -2.95
C ALA A 24 6.09 -23.46 -3.28
N PHE A 25 4.85 -23.19 -2.89
CA PHE A 25 4.40 -21.82 -2.74
C PHE A 25 5.33 -21.21 -1.70
N ALA A 26 6.34 -20.50 -2.16
CA ALA A 26 7.08 -19.59 -1.32
C ALA A 26 6.02 -18.64 -0.76
N GLN A 27 5.62 -18.86 0.50
CA GLN A 27 4.84 -17.90 1.24
C GLN A 27 5.67 -16.63 1.22
N ALA A 28 5.17 -15.61 0.53
CA ALA A 28 5.74 -14.28 0.65
C ALA A 28 5.85 -13.98 2.16
N PRO A 29 7.01 -13.51 2.63
CA PRO A 29 7.14 -13.18 4.03
C PRO A 29 6.00 -12.26 4.41
N ALA A 30 5.32 -12.58 5.51
CA ALA A 30 4.28 -11.72 6.05
C ALA A 30 4.89 -10.33 6.16
N VAL A 31 4.35 -9.38 5.43
CA VAL A 31 4.76 -7.98 5.55
C VAL A 31 4.46 -7.60 6.99
N HIS A 32 5.50 -7.50 7.81
CA HIS A 32 5.40 -7.03 9.18
C HIS A 32 5.01 -5.55 9.16
N GLY A 33 3.72 -5.27 8.90
CA GLY A 33 3.17 -3.92 8.87
C GLY A 33 3.08 -3.25 10.24
N ASP A 34 3.48 -3.93 11.31
CA ASP A 34 3.21 -3.44 12.66
C ASP A 34 4.42 -2.80 13.37
N SER A 35 5.66 -3.17 13.03
CA SER A 35 6.84 -2.64 13.71
C SER A 35 7.30 -1.27 13.19
N THR A 36 7.25 -1.07 11.88
CA THR A 36 7.70 0.17 11.24
C THR A 36 6.79 1.36 11.53
N MET A 37 5.48 1.11 11.71
CA MET A 37 4.53 2.17 12.05
C MET A 37 4.67 2.60 13.51
N ARG A 38 4.97 1.69 14.44
CA ARG A 38 5.22 2.03 15.83
C ARG A 38 6.52 2.82 16.02
N GLU A 39 7.57 2.47 15.26
CA GLU A 39 8.80 3.26 15.26
C GLU A 39 8.59 4.66 14.66
N TYR A 40 7.77 4.77 13.61
CA TYR A 40 7.44 6.05 13.02
C TYR A 40 6.59 6.93 13.97
N GLU A 41 5.65 6.35 14.70
CA GLU A 41 4.90 7.05 15.75
C GLU A 41 5.78 7.46 16.92
N SER A 42 6.74 6.62 17.34
CA SER A 42 7.70 6.92 18.41
C SER A 42 8.75 7.95 18.02
N ALA A 43 9.08 8.06 16.73
CA ALA A 43 10.02 9.05 16.19
C ALA A 43 9.41 10.45 16.00
N GLY A 44 8.20 10.68 16.51
CA GLY A 44 7.56 12.00 16.50
C GLY A 44 6.74 12.29 15.24
N GLY A 45 6.24 11.28 14.55
CA GLY A 45 5.23 11.39 13.49
C GLY A 45 5.47 12.46 12.42
N SER A 46 4.85 12.33 11.26
CA SER A 46 4.82 13.44 10.30
C SER A 46 4.21 14.69 10.96
N PRO A 47 4.78 15.90 10.77
CA PRO A 47 4.14 17.15 11.16
C PRO A 47 2.69 17.28 10.69
N LEU A 48 2.33 16.54 9.64
CA LEU A 48 0.98 16.48 9.08
C LEU A 48 0.03 15.56 9.88
N ALA A 49 0.56 14.72 10.79
CA ALA A 49 -0.28 13.85 11.62
C ALA A 49 -1.12 14.65 12.64
N ASN A 50 -0.68 15.83 13.01
CA ASN A 50 -1.33 16.73 13.98
C ASN A 50 -2.15 17.86 13.35
N VAL A 51 -2.26 17.90 12.02
CA VAL A 51 -3.19 18.85 11.38
C VAL A 51 -4.60 18.33 11.63
N PRO A 52 -5.45 19.05 12.42
CA PRO A 52 -6.83 18.65 12.60
C PRO A 52 -7.51 18.65 11.23
N MET A 53 -7.78 17.47 10.71
CA MET A 53 -8.57 17.36 9.50
C MET A 53 -10.00 17.75 9.86
N ARG A 54 -10.35 18.99 9.54
CA ARG A 54 -11.70 19.48 9.70
C ARG A 54 -12.62 18.62 8.83
N GLN A 55 -13.39 17.77 9.49
CA GLN A 55 -14.48 17.08 8.84
C GLN A 55 -15.67 18.04 8.73
N ASP A 56 -15.98 18.41 7.52
CA ASP A 56 -17.32 18.95 7.25
C ASP A 56 -18.26 17.75 7.27
N ILE A 57 -19.12 17.73 8.30
CA ILE A 57 -20.05 16.63 8.49
C ILE A 57 -21.11 16.69 7.40
N ASN A 58 -21.04 15.78 6.45
CA ASN A 58 -22.15 15.57 5.55
C ASN A 58 -23.21 14.71 6.26
N PRO A 59 -24.44 15.23 6.44
CA PRO A 59 -25.50 14.49 7.13
C PRO A 59 -25.93 13.21 6.40
N LEU A 60 -25.58 13.05 5.12
CA LEU A 60 -25.87 11.87 4.32
C LEU A 60 -24.79 10.79 4.46
N ALA A 61 -23.62 11.12 4.99
CA ALA A 61 -22.55 10.15 5.19
C ALA A 61 -22.84 9.24 6.40
N PRO A 62 -22.47 7.95 6.34
CA PRO A 62 -22.59 7.03 7.47
C PRO A 62 -21.87 7.58 8.70
N LYS A 63 -22.49 7.46 9.87
CA LYS A 63 -21.88 7.93 11.12
C LYS A 63 -20.64 7.11 11.46
N MET A 64 -19.62 7.81 11.94
CA MET A 64 -18.39 7.22 12.45
C MET A 64 -17.98 7.92 13.76
N THR A 65 -17.40 7.17 14.67
CA THR A 65 -16.69 7.74 15.83
C THR A 65 -15.32 8.30 15.37
N GLU A 66 -14.72 9.16 16.17
CA GLU A 66 -13.38 9.69 15.91
C GLU A 66 -12.34 8.58 15.81
N ALA A 67 -12.37 7.62 16.72
CA ALA A 67 -11.47 6.46 16.71
C ALA A 67 -11.63 5.60 15.45
N GLU A 68 -12.86 5.35 15.00
CA GLU A 68 -13.13 4.65 13.73
C GLU A 68 -12.59 5.43 12.54
N PHE A 69 -12.78 6.74 12.55
CA PHE A 69 -12.30 7.61 11.50
C PHE A 69 -10.77 7.61 11.40
N ASP A 70 -10.07 7.72 12.52
CA ASP A 70 -8.61 7.71 12.55
C ASP A 70 -8.03 6.36 12.15
N LYS A 71 -8.65 5.26 12.60
CA LYS A 71 -8.29 3.92 12.14
C LYS A 71 -8.47 3.79 10.62
N ALA A 72 -9.60 4.21 10.10
CA ALA A 72 -9.91 4.14 8.68
C ALA A 72 -8.99 5.03 7.82
N LYS A 73 -8.68 6.22 8.31
CA LYS A 73 -7.74 7.15 7.68
C LYS A 73 -6.37 6.50 7.50
N ARG A 74 -5.87 5.79 8.50
CA ARG A 74 -4.60 5.07 8.45
C ARG A 74 -4.65 3.96 7.41
N ILE A 75 -5.66 3.10 7.46
CA ILE A 75 -5.84 2.02 6.47
C ILE A 75 -5.92 2.59 5.06
N PHE A 76 -6.67 3.69 4.87
CA PHE A 76 -6.79 4.32 3.55
C PHE A 76 -5.44 4.79 3.03
N PHE A 77 -4.65 5.45 3.87
CA PHE A 77 -3.32 5.93 3.48
C PHE A 77 -2.40 4.79 3.09
N GLU A 78 -2.39 3.70 3.86
CA GLU A 78 -1.50 2.56 3.65
C GLU A 78 -1.89 1.70 2.44
N ARG A 79 -3.19 1.55 2.16
CA ARG A 79 -3.69 0.57 1.20
C ARG A 79 -4.38 1.16 -0.04
N CYS A 80 -4.98 2.32 0.09
CA CYS A 80 -5.88 2.86 -0.92
C CYS A 80 -5.33 4.11 -1.62
N ALA A 81 -4.63 4.97 -0.88
CA ALA A 81 -4.20 6.29 -1.34
C ALA A 81 -3.24 6.23 -2.53
N GLY A 82 -2.44 5.16 -2.66
CA GLY A 82 -1.53 4.98 -3.79
C GLY A 82 -2.24 4.96 -5.14
N CYS A 83 -3.44 4.38 -5.19
CA CYS A 83 -4.25 4.31 -6.41
C CYS A 83 -5.34 5.40 -6.47
N HIS A 84 -5.96 5.72 -5.34
CA HIS A 84 -7.10 6.64 -5.30
C HIS A 84 -6.72 8.09 -4.97
N GLY A 85 -5.44 8.34 -4.67
CA GLY A 85 -4.93 9.65 -4.24
C GLY A 85 -5.27 9.95 -2.78
N VAL A 86 -4.38 10.65 -2.07
CA VAL A 86 -4.58 11.03 -0.66
C VAL A 86 -5.85 11.89 -0.49
N LEU A 87 -6.11 12.79 -1.44
CA LEU A 87 -7.29 13.63 -1.47
C LEU A 87 -8.51 12.98 -2.12
N ARG A 88 -8.45 11.69 -2.41
CA ARG A 88 -9.50 10.90 -3.06
C ARG A 88 -9.95 11.41 -4.43
N LYS A 89 -9.15 12.24 -5.10
CA LYS A 89 -9.44 12.77 -6.43
C LYS A 89 -9.11 11.78 -7.56
N GLY A 90 -8.63 10.59 -7.21
CA GLY A 90 -8.14 9.59 -8.16
C GLY A 90 -6.67 9.78 -8.50
N ALA A 91 -6.06 8.71 -9.00
CA ALA A 91 -4.73 8.67 -9.61
C ALA A 91 -4.75 7.54 -10.66
N THR A 92 -4.13 6.39 -10.41
CA THR A 92 -4.30 5.19 -11.26
C THR A 92 -5.66 4.52 -11.05
N GLY A 93 -6.24 4.65 -9.85
CA GLY A 93 -7.61 4.26 -9.53
C GLY A 93 -8.60 5.41 -9.69
N LYS A 94 -9.89 5.07 -9.74
CA LYS A 94 -10.98 6.05 -9.86
C LYS A 94 -11.03 6.99 -8.67
N ALA A 95 -11.54 8.21 -8.90
CA ALA A 95 -11.85 9.13 -7.81
C ALA A 95 -12.88 8.54 -6.83
N LEU A 96 -12.69 8.82 -5.56
CA LEU A 96 -13.58 8.45 -4.45
C LEU A 96 -14.11 9.74 -3.80
N THR A 97 -14.61 10.64 -4.64
CA THR A 97 -15.27 11.86 -4.18
C THR A 97 -16.62 11.52 -3.52
N GLN A 98 -17.07 12.38 -2.64
CA GLN A 98 -18.23 12.08 -1.80
C GLN A 98 -19.52 11.89 -2.61
N ASP A 99 -19.72 12.66 -3.67
CA ASP A 99 -20.82 12.50 -4.61
C ASP A 99 -20.86 11.09 -5.21
N ILE A 100 -19.72 10.60 -5.71
CA ILE A 100 -19.61 9.27 -6.30
C ILE A 100 -19.86 8.18 -5.25
N THR A 101 -19.24 8.30 -4.07
CA THR A 101 -19.30 7.25 -3.07
C THR A 101 -20.66 7.16 -2.36
N LEU A 102 -21.33 8.30 -2.14
CA LEU A 102 -22.68 8.33 -1.61
C LEU A 102 -23.70 7.79 -2.62
N GLU A 103 -23.55 8.12 -3.91
CA GLU A 103 -24.43 7.56 -4.96
C GLU A 103 -24.34 6.03 -5.01
N LYS A 104 -23.13 5.46 -4.89
CA LYS A 104 -22.93 4.01 -4.92
C LYS A 104 -23.46 3.32 -3.68
N GLY A 105 -23.42 3.97 -2.55
CA GLY A 105 -23.90 3.45 -1.27
C GLY A 105 -23.00 2.41 -0.61
N LEU A 106 -23.27 2.18 0.66
CA LEU A 106 -22.42 1.40 1.55
C LEU A 106 -22.18 -0.04 1.05
N GLU A 107 -23.24 -0.76 0.72
CA GLU A 107 -23.15 -2.18 0.34
C GLU A 107 -22.39 -2.41 -0.97
N TYR A 108 -22.59 -1.55 -1.94
CA TYR A 108 -21.83 -1.59 -3.18
C TYR A 108 -20.33 -1.40 -2.93
N LEU A 109 -19.97 -0.41 -2.11
CA LEU A 109 -18.58 -0.13 -1.78
C LEU A 109 -17.94 -1.28 -1.01
N LYS A 110 -18.66 -1.91 -0.07
CA LYS A 110 -18.18 -3.11 0.65
C LYS A 110 -17.85 -4.26 -0.31
N VAL A 111 -18.71 -4.52 -1.29
CA VAL A 111 -18.46 -5.57 -2.30
C VAL A 111 -17.17 -5.30 -3.06
N PHE A 112 -16.98 -4.08 -3.55
CA PHE A 112 -15.78 -3.72 -4.31
C PHE A 112 -14.50 -3.77 -3.46
N ILE A 113 -14.55 -3.33 -2.20
CA ILE A 113 -13.41 -3.41 -1.29
C ILE A 113 -13.10 -4.87 -0.95
N LYS A 114 -14.12 -5.68 -0.69
CA LYS A 114 -13.94 -7.08 -0.31
C LYS A 114 -13.41 -7.95 -1.45
N TYR A 115 -14.00 -7.85 -2.62
CA TYR A 115 -13.73 -8.75 -3.76
C TYR A 115 -12.81 -8.17 -4.82
N GLY A 116 -12.55 -6.86 -4.78
CA GLY A 116 -11.78 -6.18 -5.80
C GLY A 116 -12.53 -6.04 -7.14
N SER A 117 -11.78 -5.78 -8.20
CA SER A 117 -12.34 -5.69 -9.55
C SER A 117 -11.37 -6.19 -10.61
N PRO A 118 -11.87 -6.70 -11.76
CA PRO A 118 -11.01 -7.05 -12.89
C PRO A 118 -10.17 -5.89 -13.43
N GLY A 119 -10.57 -4.64 -13.14
CA GLY A 119 -9.85 -3.43 -13.51
C GLY A 119 -8.62 -3.12 -12.65
N GLY A 120 -8.18 -4.05 -11.80
CA GLY A 120 -6.94 -3.94 -11.03
C GLY A 120 -7.09 -3.50 -9.57
N MET A 121 -8.32 -3.32 -9.06
CA MET A 121 -8.50 -3.12 -7.63
C MET A 121 -8.30 -4.44 -6.90
N PRO A 122 -7.37 -4.52 -5.91
CA PRO A 122 -7.14 -5.75 -5.15
C PRO A 122 -8.36 -6.19 -4.34
N ASN A 123 -8.46 -7.48 -4.06
CA ASN A 123 -9.52 -8.11 -3.28
C ASN A 123 -9.18 -8.09 -1.78
N TRP A 124 -9.18 -6.91 -1.18
CA TRP A 124 -8.67 -6.68 0.16
C TRP A 124 -9.28 -7.57 1.26
N GLY A 125 -10.59 -7.85 1.19
CA GLY A 125 -11.25 -8.71 2.17
C GLY A 125 -10.99 -10.19 1.91
N THR A 126 -11.17 -10.69 0.68
CA THR A 126 -11.00 -12.12 0.38
C THR A 126 -9.56 -12.58 0.40
N SER A 127 -8.60 -11.67 0.26
CA SER A 127 -7.17 -11.95 0.48
C SER A 127 -6.76 -11.99 1.96
N GLY A 128 -7.67 -11.64 2.88
CA GLY A 128 -7.40 -11.60 4.32
C GLY A 128 -6.58 -10.40 4.79
N VAL A 129 -6.34 -9.40 3.92
CA VAL A 129 -5.60 -8.17 4.30
C VAL A 129 -6.46 -7.26 5.16
N LEU A 130 -7.77 -7.18 4.88
CA LEU A 130 -8.75 -6.48 5.70
C LEU A 130 -9.77 -7.47 6.25
N THR A 131 -10.14 -7.29 7.51
CA THR A 131 -11.28 -8.02 8.10
C THR A 131 -12.60 -7.50 7.54
N ASP A 132 -13.70 -8.23 7.76
CA ASP A 132 -15.02 -7.77 7.30
C ASP A 132 -15.45 -6.47 8.01
N GLU A 133 -15.05 -6.27 9.26
CA GLU A 133 -15.26 -5.02 10.01
C GLU A 133 -14.43 -3.87 9.41
N GLU A 134 -13.23 -4.13 8.95
CA GLU A 134 -12.39 -3.13 8.30
C GLU A 134 -12.87 -2.79 6.90
N VAL A 135 -13.43 -3.75 6.18
CA VAL A 135 -14.12 -3.52 4.90
C VAL A 135 -15.32 -2.60 5.10
N ASP A 136 -16.16 -2.85 6.12
CA ASP A 136 -17.27 -1.97 6.49
C ASP A 136 -16.78 -0.58 6.89
N LEU A 137 -15.77 -0.53 7.73
CA LEU A 137 -15.14 0.69 8.18
C LEU A 137 -14.63 1.54 7.01
N MET A 138 -13.94 0.93 6.06
CA MET A 138 -13.44 1.61 4.87
C MET A 138 -14.55 2.11 3.96
N ALA A 139 -15.61 1.32 3.77
CA ALA A 139 -16.77 1.72 2.98
C ALA A 139 -17.51 2.92 3.61
N ARG A 140 -17.59 3.00 4.93
CA ARG A 140 -18.12 4.19 5.64
C ARG A 140 -17.16 5.38 5.52
N TYR A 141 -15.87 5.15 5.65
CA TYR A 141 -14.86 6.20 5.60
C TYR A 141 -14.78 6.91 4.26
N ILE A 142 -14.80 6.19 3.15
CA ILE A 142 -14.70 6.82 1.82
C ILE A 142 -15.95 7.62 1.44
N GLN A 143 -17.04 7.50 2.18
CA GLN A 143 -18.25 8.33 2.06
C GLN A 143 -18.18 9.62 2.89
N GLN A 144 -17.17 9.76 3.77
CA GLN A 144 -16.94 10.99 4.51
C GLN A 144 -16.31 12.05 3.61
N THR A 145 -16.36 13.31 4.05
CA THR A 145 -15.71 14.41 3.35
C THR A 145 -14.21 14.09 3.14
N PRO A 146 -13.68 14.20 1.91
CA PRO A 146 -12.26 14.02 1.66
C PRO A 146 -11.41 15.00 2.48
N PRO A 147 -10.17 14.65 2.84
CA PRO A 147 -9.29 15.59 3.51
C PRO A 147 -9.03 16.81 2.65
N ALA A 148 -9.03 17.98 3.27
CA ALA A 148 -8.58 19.19 2.61
C ALA A 148 -7.07 19.09 2.31
N PRO A 149 -6.58 19.64 1.20
CA PRO A 149 -5.15 19.73 0.97
C PRO A 149 -4.51 20.47 2.14
N PRO A 150 -3.41 19.96 2.72
CA PRO A 150 -2.68 20.72 3.72
C PRO A 150 -2.13 21.99 3.06
N GLU A 151 -2.30 23.11 3.71
CA GLU A 151 -1.56 24.30 3.34
C GLU A 151 -0.11 24.08 3.76
N PHE A 152 0.78 23.96 2.78
CA PHE A 152 2.20 23.79 3.01
C PHE A 152 2.96 24.83 2.17
N GLY A 153 2.96 26.06 2.69
CA GLY A 153 3.67 27.18 2.10
C GLY A 153 5.08 27.36 2.65
N LEU A 154 5.72 28.48 2.33
CA LEU A 154 7.08 28.80 2.79
C LEU A 154 7.19 28.80 4.33
N LYS A 155 6.16 29.30 5.02
CA LYS A 155 6.12 29.37 6.48
C LYS A 155 6.17 27.98 7.11
N GLU A 156 5.38 27.04 6.59
CA GLU A 156 5.34 25.67 7.06
C GLU A 156 6.64 24.93 6.70
N MET A 157 7.21 25.20 5.52
CA MET A 157 8.51 24.68 5.12
C MET A 157 9.62 25.16 6.06
N GLU A 158 9.68 26.46 6.36
CA GLU A 158 10.64 27.05 7.29
C GLU A 158 10.49 26.47 8.70
N ALA A 159 9.25 26.34 9.19
CA ALA A 159 8.97 25.76 10.51
C ALA A 159 9.37 24.28 10.62
N SER A 160 9.27 23.53 9.51
CA SER A 160 9.65 22.10 9.43
C SER A 160 11.15 21.90 9.19
N TRP A 161 11.88 22.94 8.81
CA TRP A 161 13.29 22.82 8.47
C TRP A 161 14.15 22.57 9.71
N LYS A 162 14.71 21.38 9.79
CA LYS A 162 15.63 20.97 10.85
C LYS A 162 17.05 20.90 10.30
N VAL A 163 17.91 21.82 10.72
CA VAL A 163 19.35 21.76 10.43
C VAL A 163 20.00 20.79 11.41
N ILE A 164 20.34 19.58 10.96
CA ILE A 164 20.98 18.55 11.78
C ILE A 164 22.43 18.93 12.08
N VAL A 165 23.17 19.38 11.06
CA VAL A 165 24.54 19.84 11.20
C VAL A 165 24.65 21.26 10.66
N PRO A 166 24.83 22.28 11.53
CA PRO A 166 25.04 23.67 11.11
C PRO A 166 26.20 23.81 10.13
N VAL A 167 26.13 24.76 9.24
CA VAL A 167 27.12 24.94 8.15
C VAL A 167 28.53 25.13 8.68
N ASP A 168 28.70 25.90 9.77
CA ASP A 168 29.98 26.14 10.45
C ASP A 168 30.57 24.88 11.11
N LYS A 169 29.73 23.87 11.42
CA LYS A 169 30.12 22.57 11.98
C LYS A 169 30.37 21.48 10.95
N ARG A 170 30.07 21.74 9.68
CA ARG A 170 30.30 20.77 8.61
C ARG A 170 31.79 20.59 8.33
N PRO A 171 32.25 19.35 8.07
CA PRO A 171 33.63 19.09 7.66
C PRO A 171 33.98 19.88 6.40
N LYS A 172 35.10 20.61 6.44
CA LYS A 172 35.62 21.37 5.27
C LYS A 172 36.43 20.49 4.31
N LYS A 173 36.72 19.27 4.74
CA LYS A 173 37.46 18.29 3.93
C LYS A 173 36.63 17.01 3.81
N LYS A 174 36.83 16.30 2.71
CA LYS A 174 36.24 14.98 2.49
C LYS A 174 36.63 14.03 3.61
N MET A 175 35.62 13.42 4.26
CA MET A 175 35.79 12.53 5.42
C MET A 175 35.63 11.04 5.08
N ASN A 176 35.46 10.70 3.79
CA ASN A 176 35.28 9.34 3.32
C ASN A 176 36.11 9.12 2.02
N ASN A 177 36.20 7.86 1.59
CA ASN A 177 36.95 7.48 0.36
C ASN A 177 36.03 7.34 -0.86
N LEU A 178 34.74 7.65 -0.75
CA LEU A 178 33.76 7.52 -1.83
C LEU A 178 34.07 8.53 -2.95
N ASN A 179 33.79 8.16 -4.19
CA ASN A 179 33.82 9.08 -5.31
C ASN A 179 32.55 9.93 -5.33
N LEU A 180 32.60 11.15 -4.79
CA LEU A 180 31.46 12.04 -4.67
C LEU A 180 30.87 12.49 -6.01
N GLU A 181 31.67 12.44 -7.11
CA GLU A 181 31.19 12.79 -8.46
C GLU A 181 30.40 11.67 -9.10
N ASN A 182 30.53 10.43 -8.58
CA ASN A 182 29.83 9.25 -9.06
C ASN A 182 28.95 8.61 -7.99
N LEU A 183 28.59 9.37 -6.96
CA LEU A 183 27.82 8.86 -5.84
C LEU A 183 26.34 8.84 -6.16
N PHE A 184 25.72 7.67 -6.03
CA PHE A 184 24.28 7.46 -6.17
C PHE A 184 23.68 7.11 -4.83
N SER A 185 22.49 7.65 -4.55
CA SER A 185 21.65 7.20 -3.44
C SER A 185 20.54 6.31 -3.96
N VAL A 186 20.38 5.13 -3.37
CA VAL A 186 19.32 4.18 -3.69
C VAL A 186 18.43 4.03 -2.47
N THR A 187 17.15 4.35 -2.63
CA THR A 187 16.16 4.13 -1.58
C THR A 187 15.72 2.67 -1.60
N LEU A 188 16.05 1.94 -0.55
CA LEU A 188 15.60 0.57 -0.30
C LEU A 188 14.27 0.64 0.44
N ARG A 189 13.21 0.83 -0.31
CA ARG A 189 11.87 1.13 0.20
C ARG A 189 11.38 0.09 1.22
N ASP A 190 11.57 -1.19 0.91
CA ASP A 190 11.05 -2.29 1.74
C ASP A 190 11.87 -2.47 3.04
N ALA A 191 13.14 -2.04 3.03
CA ALA A 191 14.00 -2.05 4.20
C ALA A 191 13.95 -0.75 5.00
N GLY A 192 13.35 0.32 4.44
CA GLY A 192 13.36 1.65 5.06
C GLY A 192 14.76 2.28 5.12
N GLU A 193 15.65 1.89 4.22
CA GLU A 193 17.06 2.29 4.21
C GLU A 193 17.43 3.10 2.97
N ILE A 194 18.56 3.79 3.05
CA ILE A 194 19.20 4.45 1.92
C ILE A 194 20.61 3.88 1.77
N ALA A 195 20.88 3.23 0.65
CA ALA A 195 22.23 2.82 0.28
C ALA A 195 22.94 3.93 -0.51
N LEU A 196 24.22 4.13 -0.24
CA LEU A 196 25.10 4.97 -1.04
C LEU A 196 26.03 4.06 -1.84
N ILE A 197 26.09 4.27 -3.15
CA ILE A 197 26.89 3.50 -4.11
C ILE A 197 27.79 4.47 -4.88
N ASP A 198 29.07 4.16 -4.99
CA ASP A 198 30.06 4.87 -5.79
C ASP A 198 30.62 4.00 -6.93
#